data_8a112b02d8293447d819c3b7e3c007c7
#
_entry.id   8a112b02d8293447d819c3b7e3c007c7
#
_cell.length_a   1.000
_cell.length_b   1.000
_cell.length_c   1.000
_cell.angle_alpha   90.00
_cell.angle_beta   90.00
_cell.angle_gamma   90.00
#
_symmetry.space_group_name_H-M   'P 1'
#
loop_
_entity.id
_entity.type
_entity.pdbx_description
1 polymer ?
#
loop_
_entity_poly.entity_id
_entity_poly.type
_entity_poly.pdbx_seq_one_letter_code
_entity_poly.pdbx_strand_id
1 'polypeptide(L)'
;DALPICDLFETLCIRDLNVYLSAMPGANNRIAYYRDDKGLEVDVIIELSDGRWGAIEIKLSDLKVNDDNADKLKSFRNKICGNPMAQVREPEFMMFLTGRGGKAYRRNDGILVVPIATLGA
;
A
#
# COMPACT_ATOMS: atom_id res chain seq x y z
N ASP A 1 19.08 7.99 -0.86
CA ASP A 1 19.02 6.55 -0.78
C ASP A 1 18.29 6.09 0.46
N ALA A 2 17.52 5.04 0.32
CA ALA A 2 16.91 4.41 1.48
C ALA A 2 17.99 3.81 2.37
N LEU A 3 17.81 3.92 3.68
CA LEU A 3 18.70 3.25 4.61
C LEU A 3 18.56 1.72 4.44
N PRO A 4 19.64 0.96 4.57
CA PRO A 4 19.56 -0.50 4.42
C PRO A 4 18.48 -1.16 5.28
N ILE A 5 18.26 -0.64 6.49
CA ILE A 5 17.22 -1.19 7.37
C ILE A 5 15.82 -0.96 6.79
N CYS A 6 15.59 0.17 6.11
CA CYS A 6 14.31 0.45 5.46
C CYS A 6 14.08 -0.49 4.27
N ASP A 7 15.13 -0.74 3.48
CA ASP A 7 15.03 -1.67 2.35
C ASP A 7 14.73 -3.09 2.84
N LEU A 8 15.38 -3.51 3.91
CA LEU A 8 15.13 -4.82 4.50
C LEU A 8 13.69 -4.92 5.00
N PHE A 9 13.23 -3.87 5.68
CA PHE A 9 11.85 -3.84 6.17
C PHE A 9 10.84 -3.95 5.04
N GLU A 10 11.04 -3.18 3.96
CA GLU A 10 10.16 -3.26 2.79
C GLU A 10 10.14 -4.67 2.21
N THR A 11 11.29 -5.29 2.07
CA THR A 11 11.41 -6.65 1.54
C THR A 11 10.64 -7.64 2.41
N LEU A 12 10.77 -7.54 3.72
CA LEU A 12 10.06 -8.41 4.65
C LEU A 12 8.55 -8.19 4.58
N CYS A 13 8.11 -6.93 4.48
CA CYS A 13 6.68 -6.62 4.35
C CYS A 13 6.10 -7.21 3.08
N ILE A 14 6.78 -7.07 1.95
CA ILE A 14 6.31 -7.61 0.68
C ILE A 14 6.22 -9.13 0.75
N ARG A 15 7.21 -9.76 1.36
CA ARG A 15 7.22 -11.22 1.57
C ARG A 15 6.01 -11.66 2.39
N ASP A 16 5.75 -10.98 3.51
CA ASP A 16 4.65 -11.32 4.39
C ASP A 16 3.30 -11.11 3.70
N LEU A 17 3.18 -10.04 2.91
CA LEU A 17 1.97 -9.79 2.13
C LEU A 17 1.73 -10.89 1.09
N ASN A 18 2.79 -11.36 0.43
CA ASN A 18 2.67 -12.46 -0.52
C ASN A 18 2.15 -13.72 0.15
N VAL A 19 2.69 -14.05 1.33
CA VAL A 19 2.24 -15.21 2.10
C VAL A 19 0.78 -15.05 2.49
N TYR A 20 0.41 -13.88 2.99
CA TYR A 20 -0.95 -13.57 3.39
C TYR A 20 -1.93 -13.73 2.22
N LEU A 21 -1.59 -13.14 1.07
CA LEU A 21 -2.44 -13.17 -0.11
C LEU A 21 -2.58 -14.59 -0.69
N SER A 22 -1.53 -15.38 -0.62
CA SER A 22 -1.59 -16.75 -1.14
C SER A 22 -2.50 -17.64 -0.31
N ALA A 23 -2.76 -17.28 0.94
CA ALA A 23 -3.67 -18.00 1.82
C ALA A 23 -5.11 -17.54 1.67
N MET A 24 -5.37 -16.45 0.95
CA MET A 24 -6.73 -15.94 0.77
C MET A 24 -7.46 -16.69 -0.34
N PRO A 25 -8.78 -16.87 -0.23
CA PRO A 25 -9.58 -17.39 -1.34
C PRO A 25 -9.50 -16.46 -2.55
N GLY A 26 -9.43 -17.02 -3.75
CA GLY A 26 -9.33 -16.22 -4.97
C GLY A 26 -7.93 -16.30 -5.54
N ALA A 27 -7.70 -17.29 -6.35
CA ALA A 27 -6.39 -17.79 -6.71
C ALA A 27 -5.53 -16.91 -7.61
N ASN A 28 -5.96 -15.73 -8.03
CA ASN A 28 -5.19 -14.90 -8.97
C ASN A 28 -4.92 -13.50 -8.43
N ASN A 29 -4.77 -13.38 -7.12
CA ASN A 29 -4.38 -12.11 -6.52
C ASN A 29 -2.92 -11.80 -6.84
N ARG A 30 -2.64 -10.55 -7.16
CA ARG A 30 -1.30 -10.11 -7.56
C ARG A 30 -0.81 -8.98 -6.69
N ILE A 31 0.52 -8.94 -6.54
CA ILE A 31 1.20 -7.80 -5.98
C ILE A 31 2.01 -7.14 -7.09
N ALA A 32 1.87 -5.84 -7.20
CA ALA A 32 2.62 -5.01 -8.15
C ALA A 32 3.15 -3.79 -7.44
N TYR A 33 3.92 -2.98 -8.12
CA TYR A 33 4.32 -1.68 -7.62
C TYR A 33 4.14 -0.65 -8.73
N TYR A 34 4.16 0.63 -8.36
CA TYR A 34 4.03 1.71 -9.32
C TYR A 34 5.17 2.71 -9.15
N ARG A 35 5.72 3.12 -10.26
CA ARG A 35 6.71 4.21 -10.30
C ARG A 35 6.56 4.92 -11.64
N ASP A 36 6.54 6.25 -11.62
CA ASP A 36 6.54 7.03 -12.86
C ASP A 36 7.78 7.90 -12.95
N ASP A 37 7.93 8.56 -14.10
CA ASP A 37 9.09 9.40 -14.38
C ASP A 37 9.05 10.73 -13.63
N LYS A 38 7.98 11.03 -12.95
CA LYS A 38 7.84 12.26 -12.15
C LYS A 38 8.11 12.02 -10.67
N GLY A 39 8.57 10.84 -10.32
CA GLY A 39 8.94 10.50 -8.95
C GLY A 39 7.80 10.03 -8.06
N LEU A 40 6.60 9.82 -8.62
CA LEU A 40 5.50 9.25 -7.86
C LEU A 40 5.68 7.74 -7.77
N GLU A 41 5.64 7.21 -6.55
CA GLU A 41 5.83 5.79 -6.29
C GLU A 41 4.80 5.28 -5.32
N VAL A 42 4.37 4.03 -5.52
CA VAL A 42 3.58 3.28 -4.56
C VAL A 42 4.24 1.93 -4.38
N ASP A 43 4.57 1.60 -3.14
CA ASP A 43 5.39 0.42 -2.83
C ASP A 43 4.69 -0.88 -3.20
N VAL A 44 3.39 -0.97 -2.93
CA VAL A 44 2.64 -2.20 -3.16
C VAL A 44 1.25 -1.86 -3.67
N ILE A 45 0.86 -2.52 -4.76
CA ILE A 45 -0.50 -2.50 -5.25
C ILE A 45 -1.00 -3.94 -5.21
N ILE A 46 -2.10 -4.16 -4.51
CA ILE A 46 -2.73 -5.46 -4.43
C ILE A 46 -3.90 -5.48 -5.39
N GLU A 47 -3.89 -6.40 -6.34
CA GLU A 47 -4.98 -6.57 -7.28
C GLU A 47 -5.66 -7.91 -7.01
N LEU A 48 -6.97 -7.87 -6.88
CA LEU A 48 -7.78 -9.08 -6.74
C LEU A 48 -8.27 -9.54 -8.10
N SER A 49 -8.60 -10.81 -8.20
CA SER A 49 -8.99 -11.42 -9.47
C SER A 49 -10.25 -10.81 -10.09
N ASP A 50 -11.09 -10.16 -9.28
CA ASP A 50 -12.34 -9.53 -9.75
C ASP A 50 -12.16 -8.06 -10.13
N GLY A 51 -10.92 -7.55 -10.12
CA GLY A 51 -10.63 -6.18 -10.49
C GLY A 51 -10.59 -5.19 -9.35
N ARG A 52 -10.94 -5.59 -8.14
CA ARG A 52 -10.76 -4.74 -6.96
C ARG A 52 -9.27 -4.61 -6.66
N TRP A 53 -8.87 -3.49 -6.08
CA TRP A 53 -7.46 -3.25 -5.79
C TRP A 53 -7.31 -2.31 -4.61
N GLY A 54 -6.11 -2.31 -4.04
CA GLY A 54 -5.73 -1.38 -3.00
C GLY A 54 -4.28 -0.97 -3.15
N ALA A 55 -3.92 0.17 -2.56
CA ALA A 55 -2.57 0.72 -2.60
C ALA A 55 -2.00 0.78 -1.20
N ILE A 56 -0.75 0.36 -1.05
CA ILE A 56 -0.07 0.30 0.24
C ILE A 56 1.28 1.00 0.14
N GLU A 57 1.54 1.91 1.07
CA GLU A 57 2.85 2.49 1.29
C GLU A 57 3.45 1.88 2.55
N ILE A 58 4.70 1.46 2.46
CA ILE A 58 5.39 0.83 3.58
C ILE A 58 6.25 1.89 4.25
N LYS A 59 6.03 2.11 5.55
CA LYS A 59 6.78 3.08 6.34
C LYS A 59 7.28 2.41 7.61
N LEU A 60 8.59 2.43 7.82
CA LEU A 60 9.18 1.81 8.99
C LEU A 60 8.68 2.43 10.29
N SER A 61 8.47 3.74 10.29
CA SER A 61 8.09 4.51 11.48
C SER A 61 6.76 5.23 11.28
N ASP A 62 5.98 5.33 12.34
CA ASP A 62 4.74 6.10 12.35
C ASP A 62 4.98 7.59 12.05
N LEU A 63 6.19 8.09 12.28
CA LEU A 63 6.53 9.49 11.98
C LEU A 63 6.43 9.79 10.49
N LYS A 64 6.50 8.77 9.64
CA LYS A 64 6.35 8.92 8.19
C LYS A 64 4.91 8.82 7.73
N VAL A 65 3.98 8.54 8.64
CA VAL A 65 2.55 8.56 8.36
C VAL A 65 2.08 10.00 8.58
N ASN A 66 2.21 10.80 7.54
CA ASN A 66 1.94 12.24 7.62
C ASN A 66 1.15 12.68 6.38
N ASP A 67 0.75 13.95 6.37
CA ASP A 67 -0.08 14.49 5.31
C ASP A 67 0.64 14.49 3.96
N ASP A 68 1.95 14.76 3.95
CA ASP A 68 2.72 14.75 2.70
C ASP A 68 2.70 13.39 2.03
N ASN A 69 2.92 12.34 2.81
CA ASN A 69 2.90 10.98 2.28
C ASN A 69 1.47 10.53 1.94
N ALA A 70 0.48 10.98 2.72
CA ALA A 70 -0.92 10.72 2.40
C ALA A 70 -1.32 11.39 1.08
N ASP A 71 -0.84 12.61 0.84
CA ASP A 71 -1.13 13.32 -0.41
C ASP A 71 -0.53 12.59 -1.62
N LYS A 72 0.62 11.95 -1.45
CA LYS A 72 1.21 11.15 -2.53
C LYS A 72 0.32 9.97 -2.92
N LEU A 73 -0.25 9.26 -1.93
CA LEU A 73 -1.20 8.18 -2.21
C LEU A 73 -2.45 8.69 -2.91
N LYS A 74 -2.96 9.83 -2.46
CA LYS A 74 -4.14 10.44 -3.08
C LYS A 74 -3.85 10.89 -4.50
N SER A 75 -2.66 11.43 -4.75
CA SER A 75 -2.23 11.82 -6.09
C SER A 75 -2.16 10.62 -7.02
N PHE A 76 -1.65 9.51 -6.54
CA PHE A 76 -1.63 8.26 -7.29
C PHE A 76 -3.04 7.83 -7.66
N ARG A 77 -3.95 7.80 -6.68
CA ARG A 77 -5.35 7.44 -6.93
C ARG A 77 -5.97 8.35 -8.00
N ASN A 78 -5.78 9.65 -7.85
CA ASN A 78 -6.37 10.61 -8.77
C ASN A 78 -5.81 10.44 -10.18
N LYS A 79 -4.51 10.16 -10.31
CA LYS A 79 -3.88 9.95 -11.59
C LYS A 79 -4.41 8.71 -12.29
N ILE A 80 -4.54 7.62 -11.57
CA ILE A 80 -4.99 6.33 -12.13
C ILE A 80 -6.49 6.34 -12.41
N CYS A 81 -7.30 6.80 -11.45
CA CYS A 81 -8.75 6.75 -11.57
C CYS A 81 -9.31 7.91 -12.39
N GLY A 82 -8.55 8.99 -12.54
CA GLY A 82 -8.96 10.15 -13.31
C GLY A 82 -8.81 9.98 -14.82
N ASN A 83 -8.23 8.89 -15.29
CA ASN A 83 -8.09 8.63 -16.72
C ASN A 83 -9.32 7.85 -17.22
N PRO A 84 -10.24 8.51 -17.95
CA PRO A 84 -11.46 7.83 -18.39
C PRO A 84 -11.21 6.71 -19.39
N MET A 85 -10.08 6.75 -20.09
CA MET A 85 -9.74 5.71 -21.05
C MET A 85 -9.32 4.42 -20.36
N ALA A 86 -8.76 4.50 -19.16
CA ALA A 86 -8.30 3.33 -18.43
C ALA A 86 -9.42 2.59 -17.71
N GLN A 87 -10.52 3.27 -17.37
CA GLN A 87 -11.68 2.69 -16.69
C GLN A 87 -11.33 1.95 -15.40
N VAL A 88 -10.40 2.52 -14.63
CA VAL A 88 -9.94 1.91 -13.38
C VAL A 88 -10.91 2.28 -12.28
N ARG A 89 -11.33 1.29 -11.48
CA ARG A 89 -12.19 1.51 -10.32
C ARG A 89 -11.43 2.28 -9.25
N GLU A 90 -12.17 2.97 -8.39
CA GLU A 90 -11.60 3.50 -7.16
C GLU A 90 -11.05 2.37 -6.32
N PRO A 91 -9.92 2.58 -5.61
CA PRO A 91 -9.36 1.52 -4.77
C PRO A 91 -10.30 1.19 -3.61
N GLU A 92 -10.33 -0.08 -3.22
CA GLU A 92 -11.06 -0.52 -2.05
C GLU A 92 -10.46 0.06 -0.77
N PHE A 93 -9.15 0.28 -0.77
CA PHE A 93 -8.46 0.89 0.37
C PHE A 93 -7.15 1.52 -0.09
N MET A 94 -6.69 2.48 0.71
CA MET A 94 -5.31 2.96 0.68
C MET A 94 -4.77 2.86 2.09
N MET A 95 -3.52 2.43 2.24
CA MET A 95 -2.99 2.05 3.54
C MET A 95 -1.53 2.42 3.69
N PHE A 96 -1.16 2.83 4.91
CA PHE A 96 0.23 2.79 5.36
C PHE A 96 0.43 1.52 6.17
N LEU A 97 1.41 0.73 5.78
CA LEU A 97 1.83 -0.45 6.53
C LEU A 97 3.09 -0.08 7.30
N THR A 98 3.04 -0.18 8.63
CA THR A 98 4.12 0.32 9.48
C THR A 98 4.82 -0.82 10.21
N GLY A 99 6.09 -0.58 10.58
CA GLY A 99 6.87 -1.54 11.35
C GLY A 99 6.56 -1.50 12.84
N ARG A 100 6.11 -0.35 13.31
CA ARG A 100 5.78 -0.13 14.70
C ARG A 100 4.42 0.50 14.80
N GLY A 101 3.81 0.36 15.93
CA GLY A 101 2.53 0.95 16.20
C GLY A 101 1.72 0.06 17.09
N GLY A 102 0.84 0.64 17.87
CA GLY A 102 0.00 -0.11 18.78
C GLY A 102 -1.17 -0.76 18.07
N LYS A 103 -1.96 0.03 17.39
CA LYS A 103 -3.22 -0.42 16.82
C LYS A 103 -3.41 0.10 15.41
N ALA A 104 -4.14 -0.68 14.62
CA ALA A 104 -4.61 -0.21 13.33
C ALA A 104 -5.66 0.89 13.54
N TYR A 105 -5.65 1.89 12.66
CA TYR A 105 -6.66 2.95 12.72
C TYR A 105 -6.87 3.52 11.33
N ARG A 106 -7.95 4.29 11.18
CA ARG A 106 -8.27 5.00 9.96
C ARG A 106 -8.03 6.50 10.17
N ARG A 107 -7.25 7.10 9.28
CA ARG A 107 -7.03 8.54 9.30
C ARG A 107 -8.33 9.28 8.92
N ASN A 108 -8.35 10.58 9.19
CA ASN A 108 -9.50 11.44 8.84
C ASN A 108 -9.79 11.44 7.34
N ASP A 109 -8.76 11.22 6.52
CA ASP A 109 -8.91 11.18 5.07
C ASP A 109 -9.27 9.78 4.54
N GLY A 110 -9.50 8.83 5.42
CA GLY A 110 -9.90 7.47 5.04
C GLY A 110 -8.76 6.51 4.81
N ILE A 111 -7.51 6.98 4.79
CA ILE A 111 -6.36 6.10 4.63
C ILE A 111 -6.16 5.29 5.91
N LEU A 112 -5.97 3.98 5.76
CA LEU A 112 -5.72 3.09 6.89
C LEU A 112 -4.27 3.14 7.32
N VAL A 113 -4.02 2.98 8.61
CA VAL A 113 -2.67 2.80 9.15
C VAL A 113 -2.64 1.49 9.90
N VAL A 114 -1.83 0.55 9.43
CA VAL A 114 -1.87 -0.82 9.93
C VAL A 114 -0.45 -1.28 10.27
N PRO A 115 -0.17 -1.60 11.53
CA PRO A 115 1.11 -2.21 11.89
C PRO A 115 1.23 -3.60 11.26
N ILE A 116 2.43 -3.95 10.79
CA ILE A 116 2.64 -5.24 10.11
C ILE A 116 2.27 -6.42 10.99
N ALA A 117 2.47 -6.29 12.30
CA ALA A 117 2.18 -7.37 13.24
C ALA A 117 0.70 -7.78 13.25
N THR A 118 -0.21 -6.91 12.80
CA THR A 118 -1.63 -7.24 12.76
C THR A 118 -2.04 -8.09 11.56
N LEU A 119 -1.15 -8.24 10.57
CA LEU A 119 -1.46 -9.00 9.36
C LEU A 119 -1.14 -10.48 9.48
N GLY A 120 -0.18 -10.83 10.32
CA GLY A 120 0.38 -12.16 10.26
C GLY A 120 0.44 -12.89 11.58
N ALA A 121 -0.49 -12.68 12.41
CA ALA A 121 -0.51 -13.34 13.71
C ALA A 121 -0.36 -14.85 13.61
#